data_cc533627bbe6272d61881bfa22a84da2
#
_entry.id   cc533627bbe6272d61881bfa22a84da2
#
_cell.length_a   1.000
_cell.length_b   1.000
_cell.length_c   1.000
_cell.angle_alpha   90.00
_cell.angle_beta   90.00
_cell.angle_gamma   90.00
#
_symmetry.space_group_name_H-M   'P 1'
#
loop_
_entity.id
_entity.type
_entity.pdbx_description
1 polymer ?
#
loop_
_entity_poly.entity_id
_entity_poly.type
_entity_poly.pdbx_seq_one_letter_code
_entity_poly.pdbx_strand_id
1 'polypeptide(L)'
;MTEKPKIDDDRVCSTLTWKDVVLPLSVSETDLYALIFAETDRHWLKVARIVGNVFRTLETRSIRLPMDIIAARIAKLVELGRLESQGNLTMWRHSEVRLPRD
;
A
#
# COMPACT_ATOMS: atom_id res chain seq x y z
N MET A 1 -23.56 -16.08 13.12
CA MET A 1 -23.14 -15.72 12.88
C MET A 1 -22.56 -15.14 12.68
N THR A 2 -22.15 -14.83 12.49
CA THR A 2 -21.61 -14.30 12.14
C THR A 2 -20.98 -13.56 12.33
N GLU A 3 -20.52 -13.04 12.68
CA GLU A 3 -19.90 -12.26 12.91
C GLU A 3 -18.96 -11.88 12.22
N LYS A 4 -18.59 -11.48 11.90
CA LYS A 4 -17.74 -11.13 11.11
C LYS A 4 -17.38 -9.78 11.12
N PRO A 5 -17.99 -8.96 11.50
CA PRO A 5 -17.74 -7.60 11.37
C PRO A 5 -16.45 -7.10 11.86
N LYS A 6 -16.08 -7.42 13.07
CA LYS A 6 -14.92 -6.94 13.54
C LYS A 6 -13.78 -7.46 12.80
N ILE A 7 -13.99 -8.45 12.09
CA ILE A 7 -12.96 -9.03 11.36
C ILE A 7 -12.49 -8.11 10.32
N ASP A 8 -13.28 -7.16 9.91
CA ASP A 8 -12.90 -6.24 8.88
C ASP A 8 -11.62 -5.52 9.19
N ASP A 9 -11.40 -5.15 10.44
CA ASP A 9 -10.18 -4.47 10.79
C ASP A 9 -9.00 -5.39 10.64
N ASP A 10 -9.16 -6.64 10.98
CA ASP A 10 -8.09 -7.59 10.87
C ASP A 10 -7.76 -7.87 9.43
N ARG A 11 -8.72 -7.69 8.53
CA ARG A 11 -8.47 -7.95 7.15
C ARG A 11 -7.71 -6.84 6.46
N VAL A 12 -7.54 -5.69 7.12
CA VAL A 12 -6.81 -4.60 6.55
C VAL A 12 -5.35 -4.77 6.97
N CYS A 13 -4.81 -5.90 6.60
CA CYS A 13 -3.43 -6.21 6.88
C CYS A 13 -2.92 -7.23 5.86
N SER A 14 -1.61 -7.32 5.73
CA SER A 14 -1.02 -8.26 4.80
C SER A 14 0.42 -8.53 5.19
N THR A 15 0.86 -9.77 5.01
CA THR A 15 2.24 -10.14 5.20
C THR A 15 2.93 -10.45 3.88
N LEU A 16 2.27 -10.17 2.76
CA LEU A 16 2.86 -10.38 1.45
C LEU A 16 4.11 -9.52 1.31
N THR A 17 5.19 -10.09 0.81
CA THR A 17 6.42 -9.35 0.59
C THR A 17 6.61 -9.10 -0.91
N TRP A 18 7.29 -8.00 -1.24
CA TRP A 18 7.45 -7.61 -2.64
C TRP A 18 8.15 -8.67 -3.47
N LYS A 19 9.07 -9.40 -2.89
CA LYS A 19 9.79 -10.42 -3.67
C LYS A 19 8.88 -11.55 -4.15
N ASP A 20 7.72 -11.72 -3.52
CA ASP A 20 6.77 -12.76 -3.89
C ASP A 20 5.66 -12.24 -4.78
N VAL A 21 5.74 -10.98 -5.21
CA VAL A 21 4.72 -10.38 -6.05
C VAL A 21 5.00 -10.61 -7.51
N VAL A 22 3.96 -10.97 -8.26
CA VAL A 22 4.03 -11.06 -9.71
C VAL A 22 3.04 -10.04 -10.25
N LEU A 23 3.55 -9.00 -10.91
CA LEU A 23 2.68 -7.96 -11.44
C LEU A 23 2.08 -8.36 -12.78
N PRO A 24 0.83 -7.97 -13.04
CA PRO A 24 0.27 -8.17 -14.37
C PRO A 24 1.01 -7.26 -15.35
N LEU A 25 0.92 -7.61 -16.63
CA LEU A 25 1.62 -6.84 -17.66
C LEU A 25 1.09 -5.43 -17.80
N SER A 26 -0.13 -5.18 -17.32
CA SER A 26 -0.76 -3.87 -17.45
C SER A 26 -0.20 -2.82 -16.52
N VAL A 27 0.60 -3.22 -15.52
CA VAL A 27 1.15 -2.25 -14.58
C VAL A 27 2.58 -2.65 -14.25
N SER A 28 3.51 -1.73 -14.36
CA SER A 28 4.92 -1.98 -14.05
C SER A 28 5.25 -1.50 -12.65
N GLU A 29 6.44 -1.87 -12.18
CA GLU A 29 6.93 -1.37 -10.89
C GLU A 29 7.02 0.15 -10.92
N THR A 30 7.45 0.72 -12.05
CA THR A 30 7.57 2.16 -12.19
C THR A 30 6.21 2.85 -12.09
N ASP A 31 5.20 2.25 -12.72
CA ASP A 31 3.84 2.78 -12.65
C ASP A 31 3.34 2.79 -11.22
N LEU A 32 3.56 1.68 -10.51
CA LEU A 32 3.08 1.55 -9.15
C LEU A 32 3.81 2.51 -8.22
N TYR A 33 5.12 2.66 -8.41
CA TYR A 33 5.93 3.60 -7.67
C TYR A 33 5.36 5.02 -7.84
N ALA A 34 5.10 5.43 -9.09
CA ALA A 34 4.60 6.76 -9.35
C ALA A 34 3.23 7.00 -8.71
N LEU A 35 2.35 6.00 -8.77
CA LEU A 35 1.03 6.12 -8.18
C LEU A 35 1.11 6.24 -6.65
N ILE A 36 1.97 5.48 -6.03
CA ILE A 36 2.14 5.55 -4.59
C ILE A 36 2.70 6.92 -4.19
N PHE A 37 3.73 7.39 -4.91
CA PHE A 37 4.33 8.68 -4.57
C PHE A 37 3.38 9.84 -4.81
N ALA A 38 2.46 9.71 -5.76
CA ALA A 38 1.47 10.75 -5.99
C ALA A 38 0.52 10.89 -4.79
N GLU A 39 0.39 9.82 -3.99
CA GLU A 39 -0.49 9.83 -2.82
C GLU A 39 0.25 10.15 -1.52
N THR A 40 1.58 10.31 -1.55
CA THR A 40 2.36 10.54 -0.34
C THR A 40 2.70 12.01 -0.20
N ASP A 41 3.08 12.39 1.03
CA ASP A 41 3.39 13.76 1.34
C ASP A 41 4.44 13.73 2.44
N ARG A 42 4.89 14.88 2.86
CA ARG A 42 5.82 14.97 3.97
C ARG A 42 5.11 14.80 5.31
N HIS A 43 3.78 14.82 5.29
CA HIS A 43 2.97 14.51 6.46
C HIS A 43 2.75 13.03 6.57
N TRP A 44 2.53 12.55 7.78
CA TRP A 44 2.21 11.15 7.99
C TRP A 44 0.83 10.84 7.42
N LEU A 45 0.76 9.82 6.59
CA LEU A 45 -0.49 9.39 5.99
C LEU A 45 -0.67 7.90 6.25
N LYS A 46 -1.90 7.51 6.56
CA LYS A 46 -2.19 6.10 6.80
C LYS A 46 -1.91 5.26 5.58
N VAL A 47 -1.27 4.12 5.79
CA VAL A 47 -1.01 3.17 4.70
C VAL A 47 -2.33 2.77 4.06
N ALA A 48 -3.37 2.51 4.87
CA ALA A 48 -4.67 2.13 4.33
C ALA A 48 -5.23 3.16 3.35
N ARG A 49 -5.02 4.44 3.63
CA ARG A 49 -5.50 5.49 2.74
C ARG A 49 -4.76 5.46 1.41
N ILE A 50 -3.45 5.29 1.45
CA ILE A 50 -2.66 5.25 0.21
C ILE A 50 -3.02 4.03 -0.61
N VAL A 51 -3.11 2.86 0.04
CA VAL A 51 -3.49 1.63 -0.63
C VAL A 51 -4.85 1.79 -1.32
N GLY A 52 -5.82 2.33 -0.59
CA GLY A 52 -7.17 2.50 -1.13
C GLY A 52 -7.21 3.46 -2.30
N ASN A 53 -6.48 4.58 -2.21
CA ASN A 53 -6.48 5.56 -3.27
C ASN A 53 -5.79 5.04 -4.53
N VAL A 54 -4.67 4.35 -4.37
CA VAL A 54 -3.97 3.75 -5.51
C VAL A 54 -4.86 2.69 -6.16
N PHE A 55 -5.51 1.87 -5.33
CA PHE A 55 -6.40 0.84 -5.83
C PHE A 55 -7.51 1.45 -6.70
N ARG A 56 -8.14 2.52 -6.21
CA ARG A 56 -9.21 3.17 -6.95
C ARG A 56 -8.71 3.82 -8.23
N THR A 57 -7.53 4.40 -8.21
CA THR A 57 -6.96 5.01 -9.41
C THR A 57 -6.73 3.95 -10.47
N LEU A 58 -6.23 2.78 -10.07
CA LEU A 58 -6.03 1.68 -11.02
C LEU A 58 -7.36 1.18 -11.57
N GLU A 59 -8.40 1.14 -10.72
CA GLU A 59 -9.71 0.73 -11.20
C GLU A 59 -10.25 1.65 -12.29
N THR A 60 -9.95 2.94 -12.20
CA THR A 60 -10.39 3.87 -13.25
C THR A 60 -9.71 3.57 -14.58
N ARG A 61 -8.61 2.82 -14.55
CA ARG A 61 -7.89 2.42 -15.75
C ARG A 61 -8.21 0.97 -16.10
N SER A 62 -9.26 0.41 -15.48
CA SER A 62 -9.69 -0.97 -15.67
C SER A 62 -8.62 -1.97 -15.24
N ILE A 63 -7.81 -1.60 -14.26
CA ILE A 63 -6.80 -2.49 -13.72
C ILE A 63 -7.19 -2.86 -12.30
N ARG A 64 -7.38 -4.16 -12.05
CA ARG A 64 -7.71 -4.63 -10.72
C ARG A 64 -6.50 -5.26 -10.08
N LEU A 65 -5.74 -4.47 -9.35
CA LEU A 65 -4.56 -4.96 -8.66
C LEU A 65 -4.93 -5.20 -7.19
N PRO A 66 -4.67 -6.40 -6.65
CA PRO A 66 -5.00 -6.65 -5.25
C PRO A 66 -4.30 -5.64 -4.33
N MET A 67 -5.00 -5.23 -3.30
CA MET A 67 -4.46 -4.24 -2.37
C MET A 67 -3.20 -4.72 -1.67
N ASP A 68 -3.09 -6.04 -1.45
CA ASP A 68 -1.90 -6.63 -0.85
C ASP A 68 -0.65 -6.30 -1.63
N ILE A 69 -0.74 -6.27 -2.93
CA ILE A 69 0.40 -5.98 -3.78
C ILE A 69 0.82 -4.52 -3.62
N ILE A 70 -0.16 -3.63 -3.53
CA ILE A 70 0.13 -2.21 -3.33
C ILE A 70 0.82 -2.02 -1.98
N ALA A 71 0.30 -2.68 -0.95
CA ALA A 71 0.89 -2.59 0.39
C ALA A 71 2.30 -3.17 0.40
N ALA A 72 2.53 -4.26 -0.31
CA ALA A 72 3.86 -4.88 -0.38
C ALA A 72 4.86 -3.92 -1.03
N ARG A 73 4.41 -3.16 -2.04
CA ARG A 73 5.29 -2.18 -2.68
C ARG A 73 5.61 -1.03 -1.74
N ILE A 74 4.64 -0.58 -0.96
CA ILE A 74 4.87 0.47 0.04
C ILE A 74 5.93 0.01 1.03
N ALA A 75 5.81 -1.23 1.53
CA ALA A 75 6.78 -1.77 2.46
C ALA A 75 8.17 -1.85 1.83
N LYS A 76 8.23 -2.20 0.55
CA LYS A 76 9.51 -2.26 -0.15
C LYS A 76 10.13 -0.87 -0.28
N LEU A 77 9.32 0.14 -0.54
CA LEU A 77 9.82 1.50 -0.63
C LEU A 77 10.36 1.99 0.71
N VAL A 78 9.75 1.58 1.82
CA VAL A 78 10.26 1.89 3.13
C VAL A 78 11.62 1.20 3.33
N GLU A 79 11.69 -0.06 2.95
CA GLU A 79 12.93 -0.83 3.07
C GLU A 79 14.06 -0.18 2.28
N LEU A 80 13.74 0.38 1.11
CA LEU A 80 14.71 1.02 0.25
C LEU A 80 15.05 2.46 0.68
N GLY A 81 14.42 2.93 1.76
CA GLY A 81 14.67 4.29 2.22
C GLY A 81 13.98 5.37 1.44
N ARG A 82 13.02 4.99 0.57
CA ARG A 82 12.30 5.96 -0.24
C ARG A 82 11.08 6.51 0.49
N LEU A 83 10.66 5.88 1.56
CA LEU A 83 9.59 6.35 2.43
C LEU A 83 10.01 6.11 3.87
N GLU A 84 9.55 6.96 4.76
CA GLU A 84 9.70 6.73 6.21
C GLU A 84 8.41 6.13 6.71
N SER A 85 8.48 5.33 7.75
CA SER A 85 7.29 4.69 8.28
C SER A 85 7.25 4.76 9.80
N GLN A 86 6.04 4.61 10.33
CA GLN A 86 5.87 4.38 11.76
C GLN A 86 4.70 3.43 11.91
N GLY A 87 4.75 2.63 12.96
CA GLY A 87 3.76 1.59 13.20
C GLY A 87 4.11 0.32 12.46
N ASN A 88 3.26 -0.66 12.57
CA ASN A 88 3.47 -1.96 11.94
C ASN A 88 2.91 -1.95 10.52
N LEU A 89 3.79 -1.99 9.53
CA LEU A 89 3.39 -1.90 8.13
C LEU A 89 2.48 -3.02 7.66
N THR A 90 2.42 -4.14 8.39
CA THR A 90 1.49 -5.19 8.02
C THR A 90 0.06 -4.82 8.40
N MET A 91 -0.10 -3.82 9.27
CA MET A 91 -1.41 -3.37 9.73
C MET A 91 -1.68 -2.01 9.12
N TRP A 92 -2.42 -1.98 8.03
CA TRP A 92 -2.56 -0.77 7.21
C TRP A 92 -3.24 0.38 7.93
N ARG A 93 -4.16 0.10 8.81
CA ARG A 93 -4.86 1.15 9.56
C ARG A 93 -4.08 1.64 10.78
N HIS A 94 -3.01 0.93 11.12
CA HIS A 94 -2.22 1.24 12.29
C HIS A 94 -0.77 1.56 11.93
N SER A 95 -0.56 1.98 10.70
CA SER A 95 0.76 2.38 10.25
C SER A 95 0.64 3.58 9.32
N GLU A 96 1.72 4.35 9.24
CA GLU A 96 1.75 5.56 8.44
C GLU A 96 3.08 5.65 7.73
N VAL A 97 3.09 6.34 6.61
CA VAL A 97 4.31 6.61 5.86
C VAL A 97 4.32 8.07 5.43
N ARG A 98 5.50 8.54 5.09
CA ARG A 98 5.66 9.88 4.55
C ARG A 98 6.93 9.94 3.72
N LEU A 99 7.05 10.99 2.92
CA LEU A 99 8.27 11.22 2.16
C LEU A 99 9.40 11.53 3.13
N PRO A 100 10.60 11.02 2.89
CA PRO A 100 11.70 11.23 3.82
C PRO A 100 12.11 12.69 3.81
N ARG A 101 12.70 13.13 4.93
CA ARG A 101 13.28 14.44 4.94
C ARG A 101 14.60 14.33 4.27
N ASP A 102 15.00 15.33 3.64
CA ASP A 102 16.25 15.26 2.93
C ASP A 102 17.43 15.41 3.73
#